data_bc1252e2bacc845863500c82b3e4e40d
#
_entry.id   bc1252e2bacc845863500c82b3e4e40d
#
_cell.length_a   1.000
_cell.length_b   1.000
_cell.length_c   1.000
_cell.angle_alpha   90.00
_cell.angle_beta   90.00
_cell.angle_gamma   90.00
#
_symmetry.space_group_name_H-M   'P 1'
#
loop_
_entity.id
_entity.type
_entity.pdbx_description
1 polymer ?
#
loop_
_entity_poly.entity_id
_entity_poly.type
_entity_poly.pdbx_seq_one_letter_code
_entity_poly.pdbx_strand_id
1 'polypeptide(L)'
;MRVLAALIGKDAGLAAAILKTVNSPLFGLTRKAADIPQALAILGLRACTNLITGLLLRQAFPVGAGPLMQRYWDESTRAAEAAIAVTRLARGVGRDQAHTYTLFRNCGMAVMITRFPDYASIVEAHANAPGPELALAEEARYRFDHARVGYALARGWQLPEALCHTILLHHEIEQVATRTRAAAAADPALLAVGLLAEQVVRLRAGQALTGEWSAHEGFALQTLGIAPDAIIELVQAPALDPSPGSG
;
A
#
# COMPACT_ATOMS: atom_id res chain seq x y z
N MET A 1 -8.57 20.58 -12.75
CA MET A 1 -9.11 20.67 -11.38
C MET A 1 -10.63 20.90 -11.35
N ARG A 2 -11.21 21.95 -11.96
CA ARG A 2 -12.67 22.20 -11.91
C ARG A 2 -13.53 21.05 -12.46
N VAL A 3 -13.13 20.47 -13.60
CA VAL A 3 -13.85 19.31 -14.19
C VAL A 3 -13.82 18.10 -13.27
N LEU A 4 -12.66 17.80 -12.66
CA LEU A 4 -12.51 16.69 -11.71
C LEU A 4 -13.37 16.93 -10.47
N ALA A 5 -13.35 18.14 -9.90
CA ALA A 5 -14.21 18.50 -8.76
C ALA A 5 -15.70 18.31 -9.06
N ALA A 6 -16.13 18.71 -10.27
CA ALA A 6 -17.52 18.55 -10.70
C ALA A 6 -17.92 17.07 -10.91
N LEU A 7 -17.00 16.23 -11.38
CA LEU A 7 -17.21 14.79 -11.52
C LEU A 7 -17.32 14.10 -10.15
N ILE A 8 -16.40 14.40 -9.24
CA ILE A 8 -16.42 13.87 -7.88
C ILE A 8 -17.69 14.30 -7.14
N GLY A 9 -18.10 15.57 -7.30
CA GLY A 9 -19.29 16.11 -6.65
C GLY A 9 -20.62 15.48 -7.07
N LYS A 10 -20.62 14.70 -8.18
CA LYS A 10 -21.82 13.93 -8.59
C LYS A 10 -22.00 12.64 -7.80
N ASP A 11 -20.96 12.16 -7.15
CA ASP A 11 -21.00 10.97 -6.28
C ASP A 11 -20.76 11.41 -4.83
N ALA A 12 -21.86 11.50 -4.06
CA ALA A 12 -21.82 11.96 -2.68
C ALA A 12 -20.98 11.03 -1.77
N GLY A 13 -20.96 9.71 -2.06
CA GLY A 13 -20.15 8.75 -1.32
C GLY A 13 -18.66 8.96 -1.56
N LEU A 14 -18.25 9.12 -2.82
CA LEU A 14 -16.88 9.41 -3.20
C LEU A 14 -16.41 10.76 -2.64
N ALA A 15 -17.26 11.79 -2.75
CA ALA A 15 -16.95 13.12 -2.20
C ALA A 15 -16.72 13.09 -0.69
N ALA A 16 -17.62 12.42 0.06
CA ALA A 16 -17.48 12.26 1.51
C ALA A 16 -16.22 11.47 1.88
N ALA A 17 -15.91 10.39 1.16
CA ALA A 17 -14.72 9.58 1.40
C ALA A 17 -13.44 10.38 1.15
N ILE A 18 -13.37 11.18 0.08
CA ILE A 18 -12.23 12.06 -0.21
C ILE A 18 -12.06 13.10 0.90
N LEU A 19 -13.12 13.82 1.28
CA LEU A 19 -13.05 14.83 2.33
C LEU A 19 -12.64 14.24 3.69
N LYS A 20 -13.19 13.07 4.04
CA LYS A 20 -12.81 12.35 5.25
C LYS A 20 -11.33 11.99 5.25
N THR A 21 -10.83 11.47 4.14
CA THR A 21 -9.42 11.06 4.00
C THR A 21 -8.49 12.27 4.04
N VAL A 22 -8.78 13.33 3.27
CA VAL A 22 -7.95 14.54 3.23
C VAL A 22 -7.91 15.25 4.59
N ASN A 23 -9.02 15.25 5.30
CA ASN A 23 -9.15 15.89 6.62
C ASN A 23 -8.64 15.00 7.76
N SER A 24 -8.17 13.79 7.48
CA SER A 24 -7.57 12.93 8.49
C SER A 24 -6.23 13.49 8.97
N PRO A 25 -5.78 13.14 10.18
CA PRO A 25 -4.47 13.53 10.72
C PRO A 25 -3.30 13.13 9.81
N LEU A 26 -3.51 12.11 8.97
CA LEU A 26 -2.57 11.60 7.98
C LEU A 26 -2.00 12.69 7.07
N PHE A 27 -2.85 13.65 6.65
CA PHE A 27 -2.44 14.75 5.77
C PHE A 27 -1.91 15.96 6.54
N GLY A 28 -2.05 15.99 7.87
CA GLY A 28 -1.48 17.02 8.74
C GLY A 28 -1.94 18.43 8.40
N LEU A 29 -3.19 18.58 7.93
CA LEU A 29 -3.72 19.89 7.57
C LEU A 29 -3.99 20.72 8.82
N THR A 30 -3.46 21.93 8.85
CA THR A 30 -3.77 22.92 9.90
C THR A 30 -5.20 23.43 9.80
N ARG A 31 -5.79 23.40 8.62
CA ARG A 31 -7.18 23.78 8.36
C ARG A 31 -7.84 22.72 7.49
N LYS A 32 -8.99 22.22 7.92
CA LYS A 32 -9.75 21.20 7.19
C LYS A 32 -10.28 21.75 5.87
N ALA A 33 -10.24 20.90 4.82
CA ALA A 33 -10.89 21.19 3.55
C ALA A 33 -12.41 21.10 3.73
N ALA A 34 -13.14 22.17 3.36
CA ALA A 34 -14.59 22.23 3.50
C ALA A 34 -15.32 21.64 2.28
N ASP A 35 -14.67 21.60 1.12
CA ASP A 35 -15.24 21.13 -0.14
C ASP A 35 -14.21 20.42 -1.02
N ILE A 36 -14.69 19.77 -2.08
CA ILE A 36 -13.84 19.04 -3.02
C ILE A 36 -12.84 19.95 -3.74
N PRO A 37 -13.20 21.14 -4.25
CA PRO A 37 -12.23 22.07 -4.82
C PRO A 37 -11.05 22.39 -3.89
N GLN A 38 -11.32 22.62 -2.59
CA GLN A 38 -10.27 22.88 -1.60
C GLN A 38 -9.41 21.64 -1.37
N ALA A 39 -10.03 20.45 -1.22
CA ALA A 39 -9.32 19.19 -1.08
C ALA A 39 -8.37 18.95 -2.27
N LEU A 40 -8.84 19.18 -3.49
CA LEU A 40 -8.04 19.05 -4.70
C LEU A 40 -6.91 20.09 -4.77
N ALA A 41 -7.16 21.32 -4.33
CA ALA A 41 -6.14 22.37 -4.29
C ALA A 41 -5.02 22.05 -3.30
N ILE A 42 -5.36 21.47 -2.16
CA ILE A 42 -4.41 21.08 -1.11
C ILE A 42 -3.57 19.87 -1.55
N LEU A 43 -4.21 18.83 -2.07
CA LEU A 43 -3.56 17.59 -2.45
C LEU A 43 -2.78 17.69 -3.76
N GLY A 44 -3.22 18.54 -4.66
CA GLY A 44 -2.77 18.51 -6.05
C GLY A 44 -3.39 17.36 -6.85
N LEU A 45 -3.30 17.45 -8.17
CA LEU A 45 -3.96 16.50 -9.09
C LEU A 45 -3.46 15.06 -8.90
N ARG A 46 -2.17 14.89 -8.71
CA ARG A 46 -1.53 13.57 -8.61
C ARG A 46 -1.97 12.81 -7.36
N ALA A 47 -1.90 13.45 -6.19
CA ALA A 47 -2.34 12.83 -4.93
C ALA A 47 -3.85 12.54 -4.93
N CYS A 48 -4.65 13.41 -5.55
CA CYS A 48 -6.09 13.17 -5.73
C CYS A 48 -6.37 11.96 -6.61
N THR A 49 -5.67 11.81 -7.74
CA THR A 49 -5.86 10.65 -8.62
C THR A 49 -5.54 9.37 -7.85
N ASN A 50 -4.44 9.33 -7.12
CA ASN A 50 -4.04 8.18 -6.31
C ASN A 50 -5.09 7.84 -5.24
N LEU A 51 -5.58 8.85 -4.53
CA LEU A 51 -6.62 8.69 -3.50
C LEU A 51 -7.92 8.14 -4.10
N ILE A 52 -8.37 8.71 -5.22
CA ILE A 52 -9.59 8.27 -5.92
C ILE A 52 -9.43 6.82 -6.37
N THR A 53 -8.29 6.45 -6.91
CA THR A 53 -8.01 5.08 -7.35
C THR A 53 -8.07 4.10 -6.17
N GLY A 54 -7.51 4.47 -5.01
CA GLY A 54 -7.61 3.68 -3.78
C GLY A 54 -9.04 3.50 -3.28
N LEU A 55 -9.85 4.56 -3.33
CA LEU A 55 -11.26 4.50 -2.95
C LEU A 55 -12.09 3.66 -3.93
N LEU A 56 -11.83 3.76 -5.23
CA LEU A 56 -12.49 2.93 -6.24
C LEU A 56 -12.13 1.46 -6.09
N LEU A 57 -10.86 1.15 -5.74
CA LEU A 57 -10.44 -0.21 -5.40
C LEU A 57 -11.27 -0.76 -4.24
N ARG A 58 -11.41 0.02 -3.16
CA ARG A 58 -12.18 -0.38 -1.99
C ARG A 58 -13.67 -0.57 -2.29
N GLN A 59 -14.23 0.19 -3.22
CA GLN A 59 -15.62 0.00 -3.68
C GLN A 59 -15.74 -1.27 -4.55
N ALA A 60 -14.77 -1.55 -5.40
CA ALA A 60 -14.80 -2.75 -6.25
C ALA A 60 -14.64 -4.05 -5.45
N PHE A 61 -13.97 -4.00 -4.30
CA PHE A 61 -13.75 -5.14 -3.40
C PHE A 61 -14.23 -4.80 -1.98
N PRO A 62 -15.54 -4.83 -1.72
CA PRO A 62 -16.11 -4.36 -0.47
C PRO A 62 -15.67 -5.20 0.73
N VAL A 63 -15.43 -4.52 1.85
CA VAL A 63 -15.01 -5.11 3.13
C VAL A 63 -15.97 -6.22 3.60
N GLY A 64 -17.25 -6.16 3.23
CA GLY A 64 -18.27 -7.17 3.55
C GLY A 64 -18.09 -8.53 2.87
N ALA A 65 -17.07 -8.74 2.04
CA ALA A 65 -16.80 -10.01 1.36
C ALA A 65 -16.19 -11.10 2.26
N GLY A 66 -16.18 -10.92 3.59
CA GLY A 66 -15.75 -11.91 4.57
C GLY A 66 -14.54 -11.51 5.40
N PRO A 67 -14.16 -12.33 6.42
CA PRO A 67 -13.10 -11.99 7.38
C PRO A 67 -11.74 -11.81 6.73
N LEU A 68 -11.41 -12.59 5.70
CA LEU A 68 -10.13 -12.47 4.99
C LEU A 68 -10.02 -11.14 4.24
N MET A 69 -11.11 -10.68 3.60
CA MET A 69 -11.15 -9.39 2.92
C MET A 69 -11.01 -8.23 3.92
N GLN A 70 -11.67 -8.34 5.09
CA GLN A 70 -11.51 -7.36 6.17
C GLN A 70 -10.05 -7.27 6.61
N ARG A 71 -9.41 -8.42 6.89
CA ARG A 71 -8.00 -8.49 7.28
C ARG A 71 -7.08 -7.89 6.24
N TYR A 72 -7.30 -8.22 4.96
CA TYR A 72 -6.55 -7.64 3.85
C TYR A 72 -6.60 -6.11 3.85
N TRP A 73 -7.81 -5.51 4.00
CA TRP A 73 -7.96 -4.06 4.02
C TRP A 73 -7.32 -3.41 5.24
N ASP A 74 -7.44 -4.04 6.41
CA ASP A 74 -6.84 -3.54 7.65
C ASP A 74 -5.31 -3.56 7.58
N GLU A 75 -4.72 -4.62 7.03
CA GLU A 75 -3.28 -4.74 6.84
C GLU A 75 -2.77 -3.75 5.80
N SER A 76 -3.42 -3.68 4.63
CA SER A 76 -3.05 -2.73 3.56
C SER A 76 -3.12 -1.28 4.03
N THR A 77 -4.15 -0.92 4.81
CA THR A 77 -4.31 0.44 5.34
C THR A 77 -3.20 0.76 6.35
N ARG A 78 -2.95 -0.15 7.31
CA ARG A 78 -1.88 0.04 8.31
C ARG A 78 -0.50 0.13 7.66
N ALA A 79 -0.24 -0.70 6.65
CA ALA A 79 1.01 -0.65 5.91
C ALA A 79 1.18 0.68 5.13
N ALA A 80 0.11 1.17 4.51
CA ALA A 80 0.14 2.47 3.82
C ALA A 80 0.37 3.64 4.79
N GLU A 81 -0.20 3.62 5.99
CA GLU A 81 0.07 4.58 7.06
C GLU A 81 1.52 4.50 7.57
N ALA A 82 2.03 3.28 7.79
CA ALA A 82 3.42 3.07 8.17
C ALA A 82 4.38 3.56 7.09
N ALA A 83 4.07 3.36 5.80
CA ALA A 83 4.86 3.87 4.69
C ALA A 83 5.00 5.40 4.73
N ILE A 84 3.96 6.13 5.13
CA ILE A 84 4.05 7.59 5.34
C ILE A 84 5.03 7.93 6.46
N ALA A 85 5.01 7.20 7.57
CA ALA A 85 5.97 7.41 8.66
C ALA A 85 7.39 7.15 8.18
N VAL A 86 7.62 6.08 7.42
CA VAL A 86 8.92 5.75 6.82
C VAL A 86 9.44 6.89 5.95
N THR A 87 8.59 7.55 5.15
CA THR A 87 9.03 8.66 4.27
C THR A 87 9.54 9.89 5.02
N ARG A 88 9.30 10.01 6.32
CA ARG A 88 9.87 11.10 7.13
C ARG A 88 11.38 10.92 7.36
N LEU A 89 11.84 9.68 7.35
CA LEU A 89 13.23 9.30 7.55
C LEU A 89 13.92 8.94 6.24
N ALA A 90 13.16 8.48 5.25
CA ALA A 90 13.65 7.98 3.97
C ALA A 90 14.04 9.10 3.01
N ARG A 91 14.97 8.77 2.11
CA ARG A 91 15.34 9.62 0.97
C ARG A 91 14.76 9.05 -0.33
N GLY A 92 14.54 9.92 -1.30
CA GLY A 92 14.24 9.51 -2.68
C GLY A 92 12.82 9.03 -2.97
N VAL A 93 11.92 8.99 -1.97
CA VAL A 93 10.54 8.57 -2.16
C VAL A 93 9.56 9.59 -1.60
N GLY A 94 8.56 9.95 -2.41
CA GLY A 94 7.52 10.89 -2.01
C GLY A 94 6.42 10.20 -1.19
N ARG A 95 5.87 10.94 -0.21
CA ARG A 95 4.81 10.49 0.69
C ARG A 95 3.62 9.86 -0.04
N ASP A 96 3.10 10.55 -1.08
CA ASP A 96 1.94 10.08 -1.83
C ASP A 96 2.23 8.82 -2.63
N GLN A 97 3.45 8.70 -3.17
CA GLN A 97 3.89 7.51 -3.91
C GLN A 97 4.03 6.31 -2.97
N ALA A 98 4.67 6.51 -1.81
CA ALA A 98 4.83 5.48 -0.79
C ALA A 98 3.47 4.96 -0.31
N HIS A 99 2.56 5.87 0.07
CA HIS A 99 1.20 5.51 0.48
C HIS A 99 0.48 4.72 -0.61
N THR A 100 0.46 5.24 -1.84
CA THR A 100 -0.25 4.59 -2.95
C THR A 100 0.33 3.22 -3.25
N TYR A 101 1.66 3.11 -3.39
CA TYR A 101 2.29 1.84 -3.65
C TYR A 101 1.96 0.81 -2.57
N THR A 102 2.13 1.16 -1.31
CA THR A 102 1.93 0.22 -0.21
C THR A 102 0.47 -0.19 -0.06
N LEU A 103 -0.48 0.71 -0.31
CA LEU A 103 -1.91 0.39 -0.35
C LEU A 103 -2.25 -0.60 -1.47
N PHE A 104 -1.59 -0.49 -2.63
CA PHE A 104 -1.86 -1.31 -3.81
C PHE A 104 -0.94 -2.53 -3.93
N ARG A 105 0.14 -2.62 -3.18
CA ARG A 105 1.16 -3.67 -3.29
C ARG A 105 0.55 -5.06 -3.43
N ASN A 106 -0.40 -5.38 -2.56
CA ASN A 106 -1.05 -6.69 -2.50
C ASN A 106 -2.47 -6.68 -3.12
N CYS A 107 -2.83 -5.71 -3.99
CA CYS A 107 -4.20 -5.56 -4.50
C CYS A 107 -4.72 -6.77 -5.29
N GLY A 108 -3.84 -7.59 -5.84
CA GLY A 108 -4.21 -8.85 -6.47
C GLY A 108 -4.86 -9.84 -5.50
N MET A 109 -4.49 -9.83 -4.21
CA MET A 109 -5.12 -10.67 -3.19
C MET A 109 -6.62 -10.41 -3.09
N ALA A 110 -7.08 -9.17 -3.22
CA ALA A 110 -8.51 -8.84 -3.18
C ALA A 110 -9.29 -9.54 -4.31
N VAL A 111 -8.68 -9.65 -5.51
CA VAL A 111 -9.26 -10.43 -6.62
C VAL A 111 -9.24 -11.91 -6.28
N MET A 112 -8.12 -12.43 -5.78
CA MET A 112 -7.98 -13.85 -5.43
C MET A 112 -9.02 -14.26 -4.38
N ILE A 113 -9.19 -13.46 -3.32
CA ILE A 113 -10.22 -13.66 -2.28
C ILE A 113 -11.62 -13.75 -2.88
N THR A 114 -11.92 -12.91 -3.88
CA THR A 114 -13.26 -12.83 -4.47
C THR A 114 -13.51 -13.95 -5.49
N ARG A 115 -12.47 -14.42 -6.18
CA ARG A 115 -12.61 -15.33 -7.31
C ARG A 115 -12.37 -16.79 -6.97
N PHE A 116 -11.59 -17.07 -5.94
CA PHE A 116 -11.20 -18.44 -5.59
C PHE A 116 -11.69 -18.80 -4.17
N PRO A 117 -12.71 -19.67 -4.05
CA PRO A 117 -13.30 -20.03 -2.74
C PRO A 117 -12.29 -20.69 -1.79
N ASP A 118 -11.26 -21.37 -2.32
CA ASP A 118 -10.22 -22.07 -1.56
C ASP A 118 -9.02 -21.16 -1.20
N TYR A 119 -9.01 -19.90 -1.66
CA TYR A 119 -7.87 -19.00 -1.43
C TYR A 119 -7.62 -18.69 0.05
N ALA A 120 -8.69 -18.61 0.86
CA ALA A 120 -8.56 -18.40 2.30
C ALA A 120 -7.70 -19.48 2.98
N SER A 121 -7.88 -20.74 2.60
CA SER A 121 -7.10 -21.86 3.15
C SER A 121 -5.62 -21.76 2.76
N ILE A 122 -5.30 -21.28 1.57
CA ILE A 122 -3.91 -21.08 1.13
C ILE A 122 -3.26 -19.95 1.93
N VAL A 123 -3.95 -18.82 2.11
CA VAL A 123 -3.44 -17.71 2.91
C VAL A 123 -3.23 -18.12 4.38
N GLU A 124 -4.17 -18.87 4.95
CA GLU A 124 -4.05 -19.37 6.34
C GLU A 124 -2.90 -20.35 6.52
N ALA A 125 -2.67 -21.26 5.56
CA ALA A 125 -1.55 -22.19 5.58
C ALA A 125 -0.18 -21.48 5.53
N HIS A 126 -0.13 -20.26 4.96
CA HIS A 126 1.10 -19.47 4.82
C HIS A 126 1.12 -18.24 5.72
N ALA A 127 0.25 -18.15 6.74
CA ALA A 127 0.17 -16.97 7.62
C ALA A 127 1.46 -16.68 8.40
N ASN A 128 2.26 -17.71 8.68
CA ASN A 128 3.56 -17.60 9.38
C ASN A 128 4.74 -17.45 8.41
N ALA A 129 4.53 -17.69 7.12
CA ALA A 129 5.51 -17.59 6.04
C ALA A 129 4.91 -16.73 4.91
N PRO A 130 4.62 -15.43 5.18
CA PRO A 130 4.07 -14.55 4.16
C PRO A 130 5.13 -14.18 3.13
N GLY A 131 4.67 -13.62 2.01
CA GLY A 131 5.56 -13.13 0.98
C GLY A 131 5.85 -14.17 -0.09
N PRO A 132 7.12 -14.48 -0.40
CA PRO A 132 7.48 -15.37 -1.51
C PRO A 132 6.87 -16.75 -1.42
N GLU A 133 6.73 -17.32 -0.22
CA GLU A 133 6.15 -18.65 -0.02
C GLU A 133 4.66 -18.68 -0.38
N LEU A 134 3.92 -17.62 -0.04
CA LEU A 134 2.52 -17.49 -0.48
C LEU A 134 2.44 -17.39 -2.00
N ALA A 135 3.27 -16.55 -2.64
CA ALA A 135 3.28 -16.39 -4.09
C ALA A 135 3.61 -17.72 -4.81
N LEU A 136 4.55 -18.49 -4.28
CA LEU A 136 4.87 -19.84 -4.81
C LEU A 136 3.69 -20.81 -4.67
N ALA A 137 2.97 -20.79 -3.53
CA ALA A 137 1.78 -21.63 -3.35
C ALA A 137 0.65 -21.25 -4.30
N GLU A 138 0.45 -19.95 -4.54
CA GLU A 138 -0.50 -19.42 -5.51
C GLU A 138 -0.14 -19.86 -6.93
N GLU A 139 1.12 -19.71 -7.34
CA GLU A 139 1.62 -20.15 -8.66
C GLU A 139 1.42 -21.65 -8.85
N ALA A 140 1.72 -22.47 -7.86
CA ALA A 140 1.51 -23.91 -7.90
C ALA A 140 0.01 -24.26 -8.07
N ARG A 141 -0.88 -23.57 -7.39
CA ARG A 141 -2.33 -23.83 -7.37
C ARG A 141 -3.06 -23.24 -8.57
N TYR A 142 -2.77 -21.96 -8.92
CA TYR A 142 -3.54 -21.18 -9.89
C TYR A 142 -2.77 -20.87 -11.18
N ARG A 143 -1.46 -21.19 -11.26
CA ARG A 143 -0.54 -20.86 -12.36
C ARG A 143 -0.25 -19.35 -12.49
N PHE A 144 -0.55 -18.59 -11.49
CA PHE A 144 -0.19 -17.17 -11.31
C PHE A 144 -0.29 -16.82 -9.83
N ASP A 145 0.33 -15.71 -9.46
CA ASP A 145 0.35 -15.17 -8.11
C ASP A 145 -0.41 -13.83 -8.02
N HIS A 146 -0.62 -13.35 -6.79
CA HIS A 146 -1.28 -12.08 -6.54
C HIS A 146 -0.48 -10.87 -7.06
N ALA A 147 0.84 -10.95 -7.20
CA ALA A 147 1.65 -9.85 -7.72
C ALA A 147 1.36 -9.63 -9.22
N ARG A 148 1.23 -10.70 -10.01
CA ARG A 148 0.83 -10.63 -11.43
C ARG A 148 -0.59 -10.12 -11.59
N VAL A 149 -1.52 -10.57 -10.75
CA VAL A 149 -2.90 -10.06 -10.75
C VAL A 149 -2.93 -8.58 -10.39
N GLY A 150 -2.18 -8.17 -9.37
CA GLY A 150 -2.05 -6.78 -8.94
C GLY A 150 -1.46 -5.89 -10.04
N TYR A 151 -0.45 -6.36 -10.76
CA TYR A 151 0.12 -5.69 -11.92
C TYR A 151 -0.92 -5.45 -13.02
N ALA A 152 -1.71 -6.48 -13.36
CA ALA A 152 -2.75 -6.36 -14.38
C ALA A 152 -3.82 -5.33 -13.98
N LEU A 153 -4.23 -5.31 -12.70
CA LEU A 153 -5.14 -4.32 -12.15
C LEU A 153 -4.55 -2.90 -12.23
N ALA A 154 -3.33 -2.72 -11.72
CA ALA A 154 -2.65 -1.44 -11.67
C ALA A 154 -2.49 -0.83 -13.08
N ARG A 155 -2.15 -1.66 -14.07
CA ARG A 155 -2.12 -1.25 -15.47
C ARG A 155 -3.49 -0.90 -16.03
N GLY A 156 -4.50 -1.69 -15.71
CA GLY A 156 -5.89 -1.42 -16.10
C GLY A 156 -6.39 -0.07 -15.56
N TRP A 157 -5.90 0.35 -14.41
CA TRP A 157 -6.18 1.67 -13.81
C TRP A 157 -5.21 2.77 -14.25
N GLN A 158 -4.33 2.49 -15.21
CA GLN A 158 -3.36 3.45 -15.74
C GLN A 158 -2.47 4.09 -14.66
N LEU A 159 -2.10 3.30 -13.63
CA LEU A 159 -1.11 3.74 -12.66
C LEU A 159 0.27 3.92 -13.32
N PRO A 160 1.16 4.74 -12.73
CA PRO A 160 2.52 4.92 -13.26
C PRO A 160 3.24 3.59 -13.49
N GLU A 161 3.95 3.48 -14.61
CA GLU A 161 4.62 2.24 -15.02
C GLU A 161 5.57 1.71 -13.95
N ALA A 162 6.36 2.59 -13.33
CA ALA A 162 7.26 2.21 -12.24
C ALA A 162 6.50 1.57 -11.06
N LEU A 163 5.34 2.12 -10.69
CA LEU A 163 4.51 1.56 -9.62
C LEU A 163 3.96 0.19 -10.01
N CYS A 164 3.46 0.05 -11.25
CA CYS A 164 2.96 -1.23 -11.75
C CYS A 164 4.04 -2.32 -11.71
N HIS A 165 5.25 -2.01 -12.18
CA HIS A 165 6.36 -2.97 -12.17
C HIS A 165 6.87 -3.27 -10.75
N THR A 166 6.83 -2.30 -9.84
CA THR A 166 7.16 -2.54 -8.44
C THR A 166 6.12 -3.46 -7.78
N ILE A 167 4.83 -3.35 -8.12
CA ILE A 167 3.80 -4.31 -7.71
C ILE A 167 4.08 -5.71 -8.27
N LEU A 168 4.45 -5.83 -9.55
CA LEU A 168 4.76 -7.11 -10.17
C LEU A 168 5.91 -7.84 -9.48
N LEU A 169 6.93 -7.10 -9.08
CA LEU A 169 8.21 -7.66 -8.64
C LEU A 169 8.42 -7.54 -7.12
N HIS A 170 7.35 -7.33 -6.35
CA HIS A 170 7.53 -7.04 -4.92
C HIS A 170 8.00 -8.24 -4.08
N HIS A 171 7.95 -9.45 -4.61
CA HIS A 171 8.57 -10.64 -4.06
C HIS A 171 9.88 -11.04 -4.78
N GLU A 172 10.24 -10.33 -5.85
CA GLU A 172 11.47 -10.56 -6.61
C GLU A 172 12.54 -9.50 -6.25
N ILE A 173 12.72 -9.30 -4.94
CA ILE A 173 13.53 -8.19 -4.40
C ILE A 173 14.96 -8.22 -4.94
N GLU A 174 15.56 -9.39 -5.08
CA GLU A 174 16.92 -9.57 -5.61
C GLU A 174 17.05 -9.02 -7.04
N GLN A 175 16.04 -9.24 -7.89
CA GLN A 175 16.05 -8.74 -9.27
C GLN A 175 15.99 -7.20 -9.30
N VAL A 176 15.24 -6.59 -8.39
CA VAL A 176 15.13 -5.13 -8.28
C VAL A 176 16.41 -4.55 -7.66
N ALA A 177 16.95 -5.18 -6.61
CA ALA A 177 18.18 -4.78 -5.92
C ALA A 177 19.38 -4.78 -6.88
N THR A 178 19.53 -5.81 -7.69
CA THR A 178 20.61 -5.94 -8.68
C THR A 178 20.33 -5.23 -10.00
N ARG A 179 19.16 -4.56 -10.11
CA ARG A 179 18.76 -3.83 -11.31
C ARG A 179 18.86 -4.64 -12.60
N THR A 180 18.36 -5.87 -12.56
CA THR A 180 18.29 -6.69 -13.77
C THR A 180 17.52 -5.98 -14.87
N ARG A 181 17.76 -6.34 -16.13
CA ARG A 181 17.04 -5.75 -17.28
C ARG A 181 15.51 -5.94 -17.14
N ALA A 182 15.08 -7.08 -16.59
CA ALA A 182 13.66 -7.37 -16.35
C ALA A 182 13.04 -6.46 -15.28
N ALA A 183 13.83 -6.01 -14.31
CA ALA A 183 13.39 -5.16 -13.20
C ALA A 183 13.70 -3.66 -13.40
N ALA A 184 14.21 -3.26 -14.57
CA ALA A 184 14.65 -1.87 -14.81
C ALA A 184 13.54 -0.82 -14.68
N ALA A 185 12.28 -1.22 -14.85
CA ALA A 185 11.13 -0.32 -14.72
C ALA A 185 10.58 -0.23 -13.28
N ALA A 186 10.96 -1.13 -12.38
CA ALA A 186 10.55 -1.08 -10.98
C ALA A 186 11.31 0.01 -10.21
N ASP A 187 10.68 0.56 -9.17
CA ASP A 187 11.27 1.57 -8.30
C ASP A 187 11.80 0.92 -7.01
N PRO A 188 13.14 0.83 -6.82
CA PRO A 188 13.73 0.22 -5.63
C PRO A 188 13.34 0.94 -4.33
N ALA A 189 13.15 2.26 -4.37
CA ALA A 189 12.79 3.00 -3.16
C ALA A 189 11.35 2.73 -2.73
N LEU A 190 10.41 2.59 -3.69
CA LEU A 190 9.04 2.15 -3.39
C LEU A 190 9.03 0.72 -2.82
N LEU A 191 9.80 -0.20 -3.42
CA LEU A 191 9.91 -1.57 -2.93
C LEU A 191 10.43 -1.60 -1.49
N ALA A 192 11.52 -0.88 -1.22
CA ALA A 192 12.14 -0.79 0.10
C ALA A 192 11.17 -0.18 1.15
N VAL A 193 10.42 0.87 0.79
CA VAL A 193 9.39 1.45 1.68
C VAL A 193 8.31 0.42 2.00
N GLY A 194 7.80 -0.32 1.02
CA GLY A 194 6.75 -1.31 1.26
C GLY A 194 7.23 -2.42 2.19
N LEU A 195 8.44 -2.94 1.95
CA LEU A 195 9.05 -3.97 2.78
C LEU A 195 9.22 -3.51 4.24
N LEU A 196 9.78 -2.31 4.46
CA LEU A 196 9.94 -1.75 5.80
C LEU A 196 8.60 -1.44 6.46
N ALA A 197 7.63 -0.90 5.73
CA ALA A 197 6.31 -0.57 6.26
C ALA A 197 5.55 -1.81 6.75
N GLU A 198 5.58 -2.90 6.00
CA GLU A 198 4.98 -4.17 6.43
C GLU A 198 5.67 -4.72 7.68
N GLN A 199 7.00 -4.67 7.72
CA GLN A 199 7.74 -5.12 8.90
C GLN A 199 7.43 -4.27 10.14
N VAL A 200 7.30 -2.94 10.00
CA VAL A 200 6.90 -2.03 11.09
C VAL A 200 5.50 -2.39 11.61
N VAL A 201 4.53 -2.67 10.72
CA VAL A 201 3.18 -3.09 11.14
C VAL A 201 3.22 -4.40 11.91
N ARG A 202 4.00 -5.39 11.48
CA ARG A 202 4.16 -6.67 12.16
C ARG A 202 4.79 -6.50 13.55
N LEU A 203 5.86 -5.72 13.66
CA LEU A 203 6.53 -5.44 14.94
C LEU A 203 5.60 -4.72 15.92
N ARG A 204 4.80 -3.75 15.45
CA ARG A 204 3.77 -3.08 16.26
C ARG A 204 2.70 -4.06 16.78
N ALA A 205 2.43 -5.13 16.04
CA ALA A 205 1.53 -6.21 16.46
C ALA A 205 2.20 -7.28 17.33
N GLY A 206 3.46 -7.10 17.73
CA GLY A 206 4.23 -8.07 18.52
C GLY A 206 4.60 -9.34 17.74
N GLN A 207 4.57 -9.29 16.40
CA GLN A 207 4.92 -10.42 15.55
C GLN A 207 6.43 -10.45 15.26
N ALA A 208 6.96 -11.65 14.97
CA ALA A 208 8.35 -11.83 14.60
C ALA A 208 8.70 -11.21 13.23
N LEU A 209 10.00 -11.04 13.00
CA LEU A 209 10.55 -10.68 11.68
C LEU A 209 10.16 -11.75 10.66
N THR A 210 9.88 -11.33 9.42
CA THR A 210 9.67 -12.25 8.30
C THR A 210 11.01 -12.72 7.74
N GLY A 211 11.03 -13.90 7.12
CA GLY A 211 12.20 -14.38 6.36
C GLY A 211 12.57 -13.42 5.23
N GLU A 212 11.58 -12.86 4.54
CA GLU A 212 11.78 -11.86 3.48
C GLU A 212 12.46 -10.60 4.02
N TRP A 213 12.00 -10.06 5.16
CA TRP A 213 12.67 -8.94 5.80
C TRP A 213 14.10 -9.27 6.19
N SER A 214 14.31 -10.40 6.88
CA SER A 214 15.65 -10.81 7.35
C SER A 214 16.65 -10.99 6.20
N ALA A 215 16.18 -11.43 5.03
CA ALA A 215 17.02 -11.57 3.84
C ALA A 215 17.33 -10.24 3.16
N HIS A 216 16.44 -9.24 3.26
CA HIS A 216 16.52 -8.01 2.45
C HIS A 216 16.54 -6.71 3.26
N GLU A 217 16.69 -6.77 4.59
CA GLU A 217 16.83 -5.60 5.48
C GLU A 217 17.93 -4.66 4.99
N GLY A 218 19.10 -5.21 4.67
CA GLY A 218 20.24 -4.41 4.19
C GLY A 218 19.90 -3.64 2.91
N PHE A 219 19.23 -4.27 1.95
CA PHE A 219 18.75 -3.59 0.74
C PHE A 219 17.79 -2.45 1.07
N ALA A 220 16.80 -2.72 1.94
CA ALA A 220 15.78 -1.74 2.28
C ALA A 220 16.38 -0.51 2.98
N LEU A 221 17.18 -0.72 4.02
CA LEU A 221 17.78 0.35 4.80
C LEU A 221 18.80 1.17 3.99
N GLN A 222 19.63 0.51 3.20
CA GLN A 222 20.60 1.18 2.35
C GLN A 222 19.91 2.03 1.27
N THR A 223 18.88 1.48 0.61
CA THR A 223 18.13 2.17 -0.45
C THR A 223 17.43 3.42 0.09
N LEU A 224 16.87 3.35 1.31
CA LEU A 224 16.16 4.47 1.94
C LEU A 224 17.08 5.44 2.68
N GLY A 225 18.34 5.06 2.93
CA GLY A 225 19.28 5.82 3.73
C GLY A 225 18.85 5.92 5.21
N ILE A 226 18.23 4.87 5.74
CA ILE A 226 17.72 4.76 7.11
C ILE A 226 18.71 3.94 7.95
N ALA A 227 19.06 4.44 9.14
CA ALA A 227 19.87 3.69 10.09
C ALA A 227 19.04 2.58 10.78
N PRO A 228 19.62 1.41 11.10
CA PRO A 228 18.89 0.29 11.69
C PRO A 228 18.14 0.63 13.00
N ASP A 229 18.72 1.47 13.83
CA ASP A 229 18.13 1.93 15.10
C ASP A 229 16.86 2.79 14.92
N ALA A 230 16.72 3.45 13.79
CA ALA A 230 15.54 4.25 13.46
C ALA A 230 14.27 3.39 13.27
N ILE A 231 14.41 2.07 13.07
CA ILE A 231 13.25 1.15 13.05
C ILE A 231 12.53 1.19 14.39
N ILE A 232 13.26 1.28 15.51
CA ILE A 232 12.69 1.36 16.85
C ILE A 232 11.80 2.60 16.97
N GLU A 233 12.26 3.74 16.45
CA GLU A 233 11.48 4.98 16.41
C GLU A 233 10.19 4.79 15.60
N LEU A 234 10.28 4.17 14.42
CA LEU A 234 9.13 3.88 13.59
C LEU A 234 8.12 2.96 14.29
N VAL A 235 8.58 1.96 15.02
CA VAL A 235 7.71 1.01 15.74
C VAL A 235 7.03 1.70 16.92
N GLN A 236 7.75 2.55 17.66
CA GLN A 236 7.24 3.26 18.84
C GLN A 236 6.39 4.49 18.49
N ALA A 237 6.54 5.03 17.28
CA ALA A 237 5.73 6.15 16.84
C ALA A 237 4.24 5.79 16.93
N PRO A 238 3.39 6.68 17.51
CA PRO A 238 1.96 6.43 17.57
C PRO A 238 1.43 6.20 16.15
N ALA A 239 0.59 5.18 16.00
CA ALA A 239 -0.18 5.02 14.76
C ALA A 239 -0.87 6.37 14.48
N LEU A 240 -0.86 6.81 13.24
CA LEU A 240 -1.60 8.01 12.86
C LEU A 240 -3.07 7.71 13.14
N ASP A 241 -3.61 8.26 14.25
CA ASP A 241 -4.97 7.99 14.69
C ASP A 241 -5.97 8.47 13.63
N PRO A 242 -6.75 7.58 13.01
CA PRO A 242 -7.76 7.98 12.04
C PRO A 242 -9.04 8.50 12.72
N SER A 243 -9.10 8.49 14.06
CA SER A 243 -10.28 8.92 14.78
C SER A 243 -10.39 10.45 14.77
N PRO A 244 -11.52 11.03 14.35
CA PRO A 244 -11.79 12.42 14.58
C PRO A 244 -11.96 12.59 16.09
N GLY A 245 -11.13 13.45 16.70
CA GLY A 245 -11.24 13.80 18.11
C GLY A 245 -12.69 14.03 18.50
N SER A 246 -13.16 13.26 19.47
CA SER A 246 -14.34 13.52 20.24
C SER A 246 -14.05 14.78 21.06
N GLY A 247 -14.60 15.90 20.62
CA GLY A 247 -14.54 17.20 21.27
C GLY A 247 -15.53 18.14 20.60
#